data_02531a5533d00ccd54adf6d61b1dfb6c
#
_entry.id   02531a5533d00ccd54adf6d61b1dfb6c
#
_cell.length_a   1.000
_cell.length_b   1.000
_cell.length_c   1.000
_cell.angle_alpha   90.00
_cell.angle_beta   90.00
_cell.angle_gamma   90.00
#
_symmetry.space_group_name_H-M   'P 1'
#
loop_
_entity.id
_entity.type
_entity.pdbx_description
1 polymer ?
#
loop_
_entity_poly.entity_id
_entity_poly.type
_entity_poly.pdbx_seq_one_letter_code
_entity_poly.pdbx_strand_id
1 'polypeptide(L)'
;MSLPANKLVFVGGMGAGKTTAVRAISDVEPVSTEMPLSQDAYGDKTYTTVALDYSSIELEDGELLHVYGVPGQKYLDFMWPLVCDGALGVIVLSNARDPQVLEATLALLREFSQIAPDASLAVGITMTDEVEDFLLPPFRDALVAEGFRIPVMRVDARSATQITFLVKSLLSYRYTSAS
;
A
#
# COMPACT_ATOMS: atom_id res chain seq x y z
N MET A 1 -10.62 -20.00 11.58
CA MET A 1 -9.16 -20.13 11.65
C MET A 1 -8.56 -18.87 11.05
N SER A 2 -8.15 -17.95 11.90
CA SER A 2 -7.43 -16.78 11.41
C SER A 2 -6.01 -17.22 11.05
N LEU A 3 -5.64 -17.09 9.80
CA LEU A 3 -4.26 -17.24 9.38
C LEU A 3 -3.46 -16.17 10.13
N PRO A 4 -2.34 -16.51 10.77
CA PRO A 4 -1.45 -15.51 11.34
C PRO A 4 -0.95 -14.68 10.18
N ALA A 5 -1.44 -13.47 10.13
CA ALA A 5 -1.20 -12.69 8.94
C ALA A 5 -0.05 -11.74 9.16
N ASN A 6 1.15 -12.19 8.84
CA ASN A 6 2.21 -11.28 8.46
C ASN A 6 1.84 -10.75 7.07
N LYS A 7 0.98 -9.74 7.03
CA LYS A 7 0.41 -9.20 5.81
C LYS A 7 0.84 -7.75 5.63
N LEU A 8 1.30 -7.45 4.42
CA LEU A 8 1.67 -6.10 4.00
C LEU A 8 0.83 -5.73 2.78
N VAL A 9 0.26 -4.54 2.78
CA VAL A 9 -0.61 -4.07 1.70
C VAL A 9 0.01 -2.83 1.06
N PHE A 10 0.22 -2.89 -0.26
CA PHE A 10 0.51 -1.72 -1.08
C PHE A 10 -0.78 -1.22 -1.70
N VAL A 11 -1.09 0.05 -1.51
CA VAL A 11 -2.24 0.70 -2.12
C VAL A 11 -1.81 1.97 -2.85
N GLY A 12 -2.51 2.30 -3.90
CA GLY A 12 -2.24 3.51 -4.68
C GLY A 12 -3.09 3.56 -5.92
N GLY A 13 -3.14 4.73 -6.53
CA GLY A 13 -3.84 4.95 -7.78
C GLY A 13 -3.23 4.18 -8.96
N MET A 14 -3.90 4.28 -10.09
CA MET A 14 -3.40 3.70 -11.34
C MET A 14 -2.05 4.31 -11.69
N GLY A 15 -1.08 3.47 -12.06
CA GLY A 15 0.26 3.93 -12.43
C GLY A 15 1.16 4.33 -11.24
N ALA A 16 0.76 4.09 -10.01
CA ALA A 16 1.59 4.37 -8.83
C ALA A 16 2.78 3.42 -8.65
N GLY A 17 2.79 2.28 -9.35
CA GLY A 17 3.88 1.32 -9.31
C GLY A 17 3.67 0.15 -8.35
N LYS A 18 2.45 -0.14 -7.93
CA LYS A 18 2.14 -1.23 -6.99
C LYS A 18 2.61 -2.60 -7.47
N THR A 19 2.22 -3.00 -8.68
CA THR A 19 2.64 -4.27 -9.28
C THR A 19 4.15 -4.35 -9.40
N THR A 20 4.78 -3.28 -9.82
CA THR A 20 6.24 -3.17 -9.95
C THR A 20 6.93 -3.32 -8.59
N ALA A 21 6.41 -2.64 -7.56
CA ALA A 21 6.97 -2.71 -6.21
C ALA A 21 6.83 -4.11 -5.60
N VAL A 22 5.66 -4.74 -5.74
CA VAL A 22 5.44 -6.11 -5.27
C VAL A 22 6.40 -7.07 -5.96
N ARG A 23 6.55 -6.95 -7.27
CA ARG A 23 7.51 -7.77 -8.04
C ARG A 23 8.95 -7.55 -7.59
N ALA A 24 9.35 -6.30 -7.33
CA ALA A 24 10.73 -5.96 -6.97
C ALA A 24 11.20 -6.62 -5.67
N ILE A 25 10.31 -6.84 -4.70
CA ILE A 25 10.64 -7.44 -3.40
C ILE A 25 10.27 -8.91 -3.30
N SER A 26 9.64 -9.48 -4.32
CA SER A 26 9.16 -10.87 -4.29
C SER A 26 10.26 -11.86 -4.65
N ASP A 27 10.31 -12.98 -3.94
CA ASP A 27 11.23 -14.09 -4.24
C ASP A 27 10.77 -14.87 -5.48
N VAL A 28 9.47 -14.80 -5.79
CA VAL A 28 8.84 -15.45 -6.93
C VAL A 28 8.01 -14.44 -7.72
N GLU A 29 7.70 -14.75 -8.96
CA GLU A 29 6.84 -13.89 -9.77
C GLU A 29 5.47 -13.72 -9.11
N PRO A 30 5.00 -12.48 -8.87
CA PRO A 30 3.68 -12.24 -8.30
C PRO A 30 2.56 -12.83 -9.16
N VAL A 31 1.54 -13.35 -8.51
CA VAL A 31 0.34 -13.84 -9.19
C VAL A 31 -0.77 -12.80 -9.06
N SER A 32 -1.58 -12.69 -10.11
CA SER A 32 -2.82 -11.94 -10.07
C SER A 32 -3.90 -12.83 -9.46
N THR A 33 -4.40 -12.44 -8.30
CA THR A 33 -5.49 -13.16 -7.63
C THR A 33 -6.81 -12.49 -7.95
N GLU A 34 -7.70 -13.21 -8.61
CA GLU A 34 -9.04 -12.72 -8.90
C GLU A 34 -9.95 -12.89 -7.69
N MET A 35 -10.52 -11.79 -7.20
CA MET A 35 -11.56 -11.84 -6.17
C MET A 35 -12.91 -11.63 -6.85
N PRO A 36 -13.82 -12.62 -6.78
CA PRO A 36 -15.17 -12.44 -7.26
C PRO A 36 -15.93 -11.50 -6.31
N LEU A 37 -16.52 -10.46 -6.88
CA LEU A 37 -17.27 -9.47 -6.14
C LEU A 37 -18.73 -9.59 -6.51
N SER A 38 -19.58 -9.86 -5.53
CA SER A 38 -21.02 -9.76 -5.70
C SER A 38 -21.46 -8.35 -5.34
N GLN A 39 -21.82 -7.54 -6.32
CA GLN A 39 -22.59 -6.35 -6.06
C GLN A 39 -24.06 -6.70 -6.09
N ASP A 40 -24.70 -6.69 -4.94
CA ASP A 40 -26.14 -6.75 -4.83
C ASP A 40 -26.73 -5.38 -5.18
N ALA A 41 -26.71 -5.03 -6.47
CA ALA A 41 -27.43 -3.89 -6.98
C ALA A 41 -28.67 -4.40 -7.71
N TYR A 42 -29.81 -4.29 -7.07
CA TYR A 42 -31.15 -4.45 -7.68
C TYR A 42 -31.40 -5.76 -8.46
N GLY A 43 -31.15 -6.92 -7.85
CA GLY A 43 -31.63 -8.19 -8.38
C GLY A 43 -30.84 -8.81 -9.53
N ASP A 44 -29.91 -8.10 -10.13
CA ASP A 44 -28.95 -8.65 -11.07
C ASP A 44 -27.61 -8.88 -10.37
N LYS A 45 -27.25 -10.14 -10.18
CA LYS A 45 -25.93 -10.52 -9.65
C LYS A 45 -24.88 -10.27 -10.72
N THR A 46 -24.34 -9.05 -10.74
CA THR A 46 -23.20 -8.75 -11.59
C THR A 46 -21.93 -9.13 -10.83
N TYR A 47 -21.27 -10.20 -11.24
CA TYR A 47 -19.96 -10.58 -10.71
C TYR A 47 -18.90 -9.72 -11.39
N THR A 48 -18.30 -8.81 -10.65
CA THR A 48 -17.10 -8.10 -11.10
C THR A 48 -15.89 -8.77 -10.47
N THR A 49 -14.93 -9.15 -11.28
CA THR A 49 -13.67 -9.70 -10.81
C THR A 49 -12.65 -8.56 -10.66
N VAL A 50 -12.09 -8.40 -9.47
CA VAL A 50 -10.96 -7.49 -9.25
C VAL A 50 -9.69 -8.30 -9.11
N ALA A 51 -8.68 -7.96 -9.90
CA ALA A 51 -7.37 -8.56 -9.79
C ALA A 51 -6.55 -7.87 -8.70
N LEU A 52 -6.05 -8.67 -7.75
CA LEU A 52 -5.08 -8.25 -6.75
C LEU A 52 -3.72 -8.85 -7.08
N ASP A 53 -2.69 -8.05 -6.99
CA ASP A 53 -1.33 -8.60 -7.01
C ASP A 53 -1.06 -9.27 -5.67
N TYR A 54 -0.51 -10.47 -5.71
CA TYR A 54 -0.14 -11.21 -4.51
C TYR A 54 1.23 -11.85 -4.67
N SER A 55 2.01 -11.79 -3.61
CA SER A 55 3.25 -12.53 -3.48
C SER A 55 3.55 -12.83 -2.01
N SER A 56 4.54 -13.66 -1.76
CA SER A 56 5.06 -13.91 -0.43
C SER A 56 6.57 -13.76 -0.43
N ILE A 57 7.08 -13.30 0.72
CA ILE A 57 8.51 -13.11 0.98
C ILE A 57 8.84 -13.91 2.23
N GLU A 58 9.89 -14.72 2.17
CA GLU A 58 10.41 -15.41 3.33
C GLU A 58 11.28 -14.45 4.17
N LEU A 59 10.92 -14.31 5.44
CA LEU A 59 11.68 -13.52 6.40
C LEU A 59 12.84 -14.33 6.99
N GLU A 60 13.78 -13.64 7.64
CA GLU A 60 15.00 -14.27 8.21
C GLU A 60 14.71 -15.39 9.21
N ASP A 61 13.57 -15.35 9.89
CA ASP A 61 13.11 -16.36 10.85
C ASP A 61 12.35 -17.53 10.19
N GLY A 62 12.22 -17.53 8.85
CA GLY A 62 11.48 -18.52 8.09
C GLY A 62 9.97 -18.26 8.01
N GLU A 63 9.47 -17.22 8.66
CA GLU A 63 8.07 -16.82 8.49
C GLU A 63 7.84 -16.19 7.12
N LEU A 64 6.59 -16.29 6.62
CA LEU A 64 6.20 -15.67 5.37
C LEU A 64 5.54 -14.31 5.61
N LEU A 65 5.97 -13.31 4.85
CA LEU A 65 5.27 -12.04 4.71
C LEU A 65 4.42 -12.10 3.44
N HIS A 66 3.11 -12.04 3.61
CA HIS A 66 2.17 -12.00 2.49
C HIS A 66 2.02 -10.55 2.01
N VAL A 67 2.25 -10.31 0.73
CA VAL A 67 2.25 -8.98 0.14
C VAL A 67 1.14 -8.87 -0.89
N TYR A 68 0.32 -7.85 -0.75
CA TYR A 68 -0.81 -7.57 -1.66
C TYR A 68 -0.65 -6.19 -2.28
N GLY A 69 -0.93 -6.10 -3.58
CA GLY A 69 -1.11 -4.83 -4.27
C GLY A 69 -2.60 -4.58 -4.52
N VAL A 70 -3.12 -3.49 -3.98
CA VAL A 70 -4.56 -3.19 -3.95
C VAL A 70 -4.85 -1.89 -4.69
N PRO A 71 -5.84 -1.86 -5.61
CA PRO A 71 -6.23 -0.62 -6.28
C PRO A 71 -6.74 0.44 -5.29
N GLY A 72 -6.27 1.68 -5.46
CA GLY A 72 -6.66 2.82 -4.63
C GLY A 72 -7.84 3.62 -5.15
N GLN A 73 -8.55 3.13 -6.15
CA GLN A 73 -9.74 3.78 -6.69
C GLN A 73 -10.93 3.63 -5.73
N LYS A 74 -11.58 4.75 -5.40
CA LYS A 74 -12.66 4.80 -4.39
C LYS A 74 -13.80 3.82 -4.67
N TYR A 75 -14.15 3.58 -5.92
CA TYR A 75 -15.21 2.62 -6.27
C TYR A 75 -14.88 1.17 -5.94
N LEU A 76 -13.63 0.88 -5.58
CA LEU A 76 -13.16 -0.44 -5.15
C LEU A 76 -12.96 -0.52 -3.62
N ASP A 77 -13.36 0.50 -2.87
CA ASP A 77 -13.12 0.60 -1.43
C ASP A 77 -13.79 -0.51 -0.60
N PHE A 78 -14.84 -1.11 -1.12
CA PHE A 78 -15.55 -2.20 -0.44
C PHE A 78 -14.68 -3.44 -0.20
N MET A 79 -13.61 -3.64 -0.96
CA MET A 79 -12.67 -4.76 -0.77
C MET A 79 -11.56 -4.46 0.24
N TRP A 80 -11.29 -3.20 0.52
CA TRP A 80 -10.18 -2.79 1.37
C TRP A 80 -10.23 -3.38 2.79
N PRO A 81 -11.37 -3.39 3.50
CA PRO A 81 -11.44 -3.98 4.83
C PRO A 81 -11.07 -5.48 4.82
N LEU A 82 -11.48 -6.20 3.79
CA LEU A 82 -11.19 -7.62 3.67
C LEU A 82 -9.70 -7.89 3.48
N VAL A 83 -9.06 -7.12 2.58
CA VAL A 83 -7.61 -7.29 2.30
C VAL A 83 -6.77 -6.84 3.49
N CYS A 84 -7.18 -5.78 4.18
CA CYS A 84 -6.43 -5.20 5.30
C CYS A 84 -6.65 -5.92 6.64
N ASP A 85 -7.57 -6.87 6.71
CA ASP A 85 -7.80 -7.62 7.94
C ASP A 85 -6.52 -8.32 8.39
N GLY A 86 -6.06 -8.01 9.60
CA GLY A 86 -4.81 -8.53 10.15
C GLY A 86 -3.52 -7.96 9.53
N ALA A 87 -3.59 -6.91 8.73
CA ALA A 87 -2.40 -6.32 8.13
C ALA A 87 -1.46 -5.70 9.18
N LEU A 88 -0.17 -5.99 9.07
CA LEU A 88 0.88 -5.34 9.87
C LEU A 88 1.12 -3.90 9.42
N GLY A 89 1.03 -3.66 8.13
CA GLY A 89 1.29 -2.38 7.55
C GLY A 89 0.57 -2.15 6.23
N VAL A 90 0.34 -0.89 5.95
CA VAL A 90 -0.17 -0.40 4.68
C VAL A 90 0.79 0.65 4.14
N ILE A 91 1.26 0.45 2.93
CA ILE A 91 2.12 1.38 2.22
C ILE A 91 1.32 2.03 1.10
N VAL A 92 1.17 3.34 1.18
CA VAL A 92 0.58 4.13 0.11
C VAL A 92 1.67 4.49 -0.88
N LEU A 93 1.54 4.02 -2.12
CA LEU A 93 2.39 4.46 -3.23
C LEU A 93 1.72 5.61 -3.96
N SER A 94 2.43 6.71 -4.06
CA SER A 94 1.93 7.96 -4.63
C SER A 94 2.78 8.36 -5.83
N ASN A 95 2.13 8.59 -6.96
CA ASN A 95 2.80 8.99 -8.20
C ASN A 95 3.01 10.51 -8.19
N ALA A 96 4.26 10.96 -8.16
CA ALA A 96 4.61 12.38 -8.17
C ALA A 96 4.10 13.13 -9.41
N ARG A 97 3.83 12.42 -10.50
CA ARG A 97 3.28 12.99 -11.73
C ARG A 97 1.81 13.40 -11.62
N ASP A 98 1.11 12.87 -10.61
CA ASP A 98 -0.28 13.26 -10.37
C ASP A 98 -0.30 14.69 -9.79
N PRO A 99 -0.97 15.65 -10.45
CA PRO A 99 -1.06 17.01 -9.93
C PRO A 99 -1.80 17.10 -8.60
N GLN A 100 -2.58 16.10 -8.24
CA GLN A 100 -3.31 15.98 -6.97
C GLN A 100 -2.68 14.93 -6.03
N VAL A 101 -1.38 14.70 -6.14
CA VAL A 101 -0.69 13.65 -5.38
C VAL A 101 -0.86 13.81 -3.87
N LEU A 102 -0.83 15.03 -3.35
CA LEU A 102 -1.00 15.27 -1.91
C LEU A 102 -2.41 14.92 -1.44
N GLU A 103 -3.42 15.42 -2.12
CA GLU A 103 -4.83 15.18 -1.79
C GLU A 103 -5.19 13.70 -1.93
N ALA A 104 -4.71 13.05 -2.97
CA ALA A 104 -4.93 11.63 -3.20
C ALA A 104 -4.26 10.78 -2.10
N THR A 105 -3.05 11.13 -1.71
CA THR A 105 -2.33 10.45 -0.62
C THR A 105 -3.04 10.62 0.71
N LEU A 106 -3.45 11.84 1.05
CA LEU A 106 -4.19 12.11 2.28
C LEU A 106 -5.52 11.36 2.33
N ALA A 107 -6.24 11.30 1.21
CA ALA A 107 -7.50 10.56 1.13
C ALA A 107 -7.30 9.07 1.47
N LEU A 108 -6.29 8.45 0.89
CA LEU A 108 -5.96 7.04 1.18
C LEU A 108 -5.49 6.84 2.62
N LEU A 109 -4.65 7.70 3.14
CA LEU A 109 -4.17 7.61 4.52
C LEU A 109 -5.34 7.72 5.53
N ARG A 110 -6.28 8.61 5.31
CA ARG A 110 -7.47 8.76 6.16
C ARG A 110 -8.34 7.50 6.14
N GLU A 111 -8.62 6.98 4.95
CA GLU A 111 -9.43 5.77 4.80
C GLU A 111 -8.75 4.55 5.45
N PHE A 112 -7.49 4.31 5.13
CA PHE A 112 -6.79 3.13 5.65
C PHE A 112 -6.48 3.22 7.14
N SER A 113 -6.31 4.41 7.70
CA SER A 113 -6.18 4.60 9.15
C SER A 113 -7.45 4.18 9.91
N GLN A 114 -8.61 4.28 9.28
CA GLN A 114 -9.89 3.86 9.86
C GLN A 114 -10.16 2.37 9.63
N ILE A 115 -9.83 1.86 8.44
CA ILE A 115 -10.05 0.46 8.04
C ILE A 115 -9.10 -0.49 8.77
N ALA A 116 -7.86 -0.08 8.92
CA ALA A 116 -6.80 -0.87 9.54
C ALA A 116 -6.11 -0.08 10.66
N PRO A 117 -6.81 0.17 11.78
CA PRO A 117 -6.29 1.02 12.86
C PRO A 117 -5.05 0.45 13.54
N ASP A 118 -4.86 -0.86 13.49
CA ASP A 118 -3.70 -1.53 14.09
C ASP A 118 -2.51 -1.65 13.13
N ALA A 119 -2.69 -1.32 11.86
CA ALA A 119 -1.61 -1.34 10.87
C ALA A 119 -0.77 -0.06 10.96
N SER A 120 0.54 -0.21 10.78
CA SER A 120 1.43 0.93 10.58
C SER A 120 1.30 1.43 9.14
N LEU A 121 1.43 2.73 8.96
CA LEU A 121 1.33 3.38 7.64
C LEU A 121 2.70 3.91 7.20
N ALA A 122 2.94 3.89 5.91
CA ALA A 122 4.08 4.56 5.28
C ALA A 122 3.69 5.05 3.88
N VAL A 123 4.45 5.99 3.34
CA VAL A 123 4.24 6.53 1.99
C VAL A 123 5.52 6.42 1.18
N GLY A 124 5.41 5.85 0.01
CA GLY A 124 6.46 5.88 -1.02
C GLY A 124 6.04 6.77 -2.18
N ILE A 125 6.85 7.78 -2.48
CA ILE A 125 6.61 8.66 -3.63
C ILE A 125 7.39 8.15 -4.81
N THR A 126 6.68 7.72 -5.84
CA THR A 126 7.25 7.18 -7.09
C THR A 126 7.33 8.26 -8.17
N MET A 127 8.10 8.00 -9.22
CA MET A 127 8.21 8.85 -10.42
C MET A 127 8.76 10.27 -10.12
N THR A 128 9.49 10.47 -9.04
CA THR A 128 10.06 11.78 -8.69
C THR A 128 11.18 12.22 -9.62
N ASP A 129 11.81 11.29 -10.32
CA ASP A 129 12.81 11.56 -11.36
C ASP A 129 12.20 12.20 -12.62
N GLU A 130 10.89 12.07 -12.81
CA GLU A 130 10.17 12.65 -13.93
C GLU A 130 9.52 14.01 -13.61
N VAL A 131 9.63 14.48 -12.35
CA VAL A 131 9.03 15.73 -11.88
C VAL A 131 10.07 16.59 -11.19
N GLU A 132 10.61 17.57 -11.92
CA GLU A 132 11.67 18.43 -11.41
C GLU A 132 11.25 19.24 -10.17
N ASP A 133 9.99 19.64 -10.10
CA ASP A 133 9.47 20.51 -9.06
C ASP A 133 8.92 19.77 -7.83
N PHE A 134 9.04 18.44 -7.76
CA PHE A 134 8.55 17.70 -6.61
C PHE A 134 9.50 17.90 -5.41
N LEU A 135 8.94 18.49 -4.33
CA LEU A 135 9.67 18.72 -3.08
C LEU A 135 9.12 17.80 -1.97
N LEU A 136 9.98 16.94 -1.47
CA LEU A 136 9.60 16.01 -0.39
C LEU A 136 9.33 16.70 0.95
N PRO A 137 10.13 17.68 1.43
CA PRO A 137 9.89 18.31 2.72
C PRO A 137 8.51 18.98 2.85
N PRO A 138 8.04 19.83 1.92
CA PRO A 138 6.68 20.38 2.01
C PRO A 138 5.58 19.32 1.97
N PHE A 139 5.76 18.27 1.19
CA PHE A 139 4.82 17.15 1.12
C PHE A 139 4.72 16.44 2.49
N ARG A 140 5.86 16.12 3.08
CA ARG A 140 5.93 15.51 4.41
C ARG A 140 5.31 16.41 5.48
N ASP A 141 5.61 17.71 5.46
CA ASP A 141 5.06 18.66 6.42
C ASP A 141 3.54 18.75 6.33
N ALA A 142 2.98 18.69 5.13
CA ALA A 142 1.54 18.66 4.92
C ALA A 142 0.90 17.40 5.52
N LEU A 143 1.55 16.24 5.40
CA LEU A 143 1.07 15.00 6.04
C LEU A 143 1.12 15.10 7.57
N VAL A 144 2.19 15.67 8.12
CA VAL A 144 2.34 15.88 9.56
C VAL A 144 1.25 16.83 10.09
N ALA A 145 0.94 17.90 9.35
CA ALA A 145 -0.11 18.85 9.70
C ALA A 145 -1.49 18.19 9.80
N GLU A 146 -1.72 17.13 9.03
CA GLU A 146 -2.95 16.32 9.05
C GLU A 146 -2.91 15.19 10.09
N GLY A 147 -1.85 15.10 10.89
CA GLY A 147 -1.70 14.13 11.96
C GLY A 147 -0.92 12.85 11.56
N PHE A 148 -0.38 12.77 10.36
CA PHE A 148 0.35 11.59 9.90
C PHE A 148 1.87 11.76 10.10
N ARG A 149 2.37 11.28 11.23
CA ARG A 149 3.80 11.22 11.55
C ARG A 149 4.34 9.83 11.22
N ILE A 150 4.48 9.56 9.95
CA ILE A 150 4.80 8.25 9.38
C ILE A 150 6.02 8.34 8.47
N PRO A 151 6.68 7.21 8.16
CA PRO A 151 7.74 7.21 7.16
C PRO A 151 7.22 7.67 5.80
N VAL A 152 7.92 8.64 5.20
CA VAL A 152 7.62 9.19 3.86
C VAL A 152 8.94 9.34 3.12
N MET A 153 9.07 8.69 1.97
CA MET A 153 10.30 8.74 1.20
C MET A 153 10.07 8.60 -0.30
N ARG A 154 11.02 9.11 -1.07
CA ARG A 154 11.07 8.86 -2.52
C ARG A 154 11.53 7.44 -2.75
N VAL A 155 10.88 6.74 -3.66
CA VAL A 155 11.26 5.37 -4.03
C VAL A 155 11.12 5.16 -5.53
N ASP A 156 12.02 4.37 -6.07
CA ASP A 156 11.85 3.77 -7.39
C ASP A 156 11.21 2.40 -7.19
N ALA A 157 9.99 2.24 -7.70
CA ALA A 157 9.24 0.99 -7.56
C ALA A 157 9.96 -0.22 -8.17
N ARG A 158 10.89 0.01 -9.11
CA ARG A 158 11.71 -1.03 -9.74
C ARG A 158 12.89 -1.47 -8.88
N SER A 159 13.23 -0.69 -7.86
CA SER A 159 14.39 -0.94 -7.01
C SER A 159 14.01 -1.79 -5.79
N ALA A 160 14.44 -3.04 -5.80
CA ALA A 160 14.27 -3.94 -4.66
C ALA A 160 14.86 -3.34 -3.38
N THR A 161 16.03 -2.71 -3.46
CA THR A 161 16.71 -2.08 -2.32
C THR A 161 15.87 -0.96 -1.72
N GLN A 162 15.32 -0.06 -2.54
CA GLN A 162 14.53 1.07 -2.06
C GLN A 162 13.19 0.64 -1.49
N ILE A 163 12.50 -0.29 -2.15
CA ILE A 163 11.21 -0.81 -1.66
C ILE A 163 11.43 -1.61 -0.36
N THR A 164 12.47 -2.42 -0.28
CA THR A 164 12.83 -3.14 0.96
C THR A 164 13.12 -2.16 2.09
N PHE A 165 13.82 -1.06 1.81
CA PHE A 165 14.10 -0.03 2.81
C PHE A 165 12.81 0.63 3.32
N LEU A 166 11.86 0.91 2.43
CA LEU A 166 10.55 1.45 2.80
C LEU A 166 9.78 0.47 3.70
N VAL A 167 9.77 -0.81 3.36
CA VAL A 167 9.13 -1.85 4.18
C VAL A 167 9.78 -1.95 5.55
N LYS A 168 11.11 -1.98 5.62
CA LYS A 168 11.85 -2.01 6.88
C LYS A 168 11.59 -0.76 7.73
N SER A 169 11.49 0.40 7.12
CA SER A 169 11.17 1.65 7.81
C SER A 169 9.78 1.60 8.44
N LEU A 170 8.79 1.07 7.73
CA LEU A 170 7.44 0.86 8.26
C LEU A 170 7.45 -0.09 9.45
N LEU A 171 8.11 -1.24 9.33
CA LEU A 171 8.16 -2.24 10.39
C LEU A 171 8.92 -1.73 11.63
N SER A 172 10.03 -1.03 11.45
CA SER A 172 10.78 -0.40 12.55
C SER A 172 9.93 0.64 13.28
N TYR A 173 9.19 1.45 12.55
CA TYR A 173 8.27 2.45 13.13
C TYR A 173 7.18 1.77 13.96
N ARG A 174 6.65 0.66 13.49
CA ARG A 174 5.65 -0.14 14.23
C ARG A 174 6.17 -0.59 15.59
N TYR A 175 7.39 -1.13 15.63
CA TYR A 175 7.97 -1.64 16.87
C TYR A 175 8.33 -0.52 17.87
N THR A 176 8.76 0.63 17.41
CA THR A 176 9.09 1.77 18.26
C THR A 176 7.86 2.50 18.79
N SER A 177 6.76 2.50 18.06
CA SER A 177 5.51 3.15 18.46
C SER A 177 4.68 2.32 19.44
N ALA A 178 4.96 1.03 19.56
CA ALA A 178 4.28 0.11 20.48
C ALA A 178 4.93 0.06 21.89
N SER A 179 5.99 0.87 22.14
CA SER A 179 6.76 0.91 23.38
C SER A 179 6.22 1.95 24.34
#